data_f26f3baf27d8095fe25b11bc42bc45f4
#
_entry.id   f26f3baf27d8095fe25b11bc42bc45f4
#
_cell.length_a   1.000
_cell.length_b   1.000
_cell.length_c   1.000
_cell.angle_alpha   90.00
_cell.angle_beta   90.00
_cell.angle_gamma   90.00
#
_symmetry.space_group_name_H-M   'P 1'
#
loop_
_entity.id
_entity.type
_entity.pdbx_description
1 polymer ?
#
loop_
_entity_poly.entity_id
_entity_poly.type
_entity_poly.pdbx_seq_one_letter_code
_entity_poly.pdbx_strand_id
1 'polypeptide(L)'
;MKRNSILIALCLLCFFGYSQNYIEGIVGVVGNKIILKSAVETQYLQMRQSTAVGEETKCQILDEMMFQKLLSHHAEVDSLKVTDDEVNKAIEQRIDFFVNQIGSVQKLEAYFGKSISDLRDEFQTLFREQILGQRMESKITSEVKATPKDILQFYNRIPEDSLPIFPEEIYLSQIVVFPKVDNRERERIINKLNGFKQRIKDGEDFAFLASLYSDDTGSAKQGGDLGFVKKGKLVPKFESVAFRLQEDELSDIVETKFGFHLIQMVKRRGEQFKLRHILIKPKISIQAINYAKYTLDSLVNLMDSDTLSFEQLAIKYSEDESKNNGGVMVNPQTGSSSFILKELDASVSSTIDGLSQKEMSKPTVFENFDGRKACRVIHVDRIIEEHKANLKDDYDRIQSVALQELKAIALQNWKKEKIEETYIDIKDDFGCEWSDNWKKK
;
A
#
# COMPACT_ATOMS: atom_id res chain seq x y z
N MET A 1 -0.34 -34.57 -75.78
CA MET A 1 1.09 -34.80 -75.89
C MET A 1 1.83 -33.94 -74.84
N LYS A 2 2.76 -34.52 -74.13
CA LYS A 2 3.73 -33.99 -73.15
C LYS A 2 3.17 -33.67 -71.79
N ARG A 3 3.28 -34.67 -70.97
CA ARG A 3 3.29 -34.81 -69.55
C ARG A 3 4.56 -34.09 -69.01
N ASN A 4 4.38 -33.04 -68.19
CA ASN A 4 5.45 -32.55 -67.36
C ASN A 4 5.15 -32.94 -65.95
N SER A 5 5.88 -33.95 -65.48
CA SER A 5 6.01 -34.36 -64.10
C SER A 5 6.73 -33.29 -63.36
N ILE A 6 6.05 -32.55 -62.50
CA ILE A 6 6.70 -31.69 -61.53
C ILE A 6 7.03 -32.57 -60.32
N LEU A 7 8.32 -32.88 -60.18
CA LEU A 7 8.89 -33.42 -58.99
C LEU A 7 8.68 -32.40 -57.83
N ILE A 8 7.78 -32.72 -56.95
CA ILE A 8 7.71 -32.07 -55.67
C ILE A 8 8.86 -32.62 -54.86
N ALA A 9 10.00 -31.90 -54.86
CA ALA A 9 11.08 -32.08 -53.96
C ALA A 9 10.54 -31.72 -52.55
N LEU A 10 10.20 -32.74 -51.78
CA LEU A 10 9.88 -32.65 -50.37
C LEU A 10 11.18 -32.25 -49.63
N CYS A 11 11.42 -30.95 -49.56
CA CYS A 11 12.37 -30.41 -48.61
C CYS A 11 11.86 -30.74 -47.21
N LEU A 12 12.29 -31.87 -46.67
CA LEU A 12 12.36 -32.13 -45.25
C LEU A 12 13.31 -31.09 -44.64
N LEU A 13 12.80 -29.90 -44.40
CA LEU A 13 13.38 -29.00 -43.43
C LEU A 13 13.25 -29.71 -42.06
N CYS A 14 14.31 -30.46 -41.74
CA CYS A 14 14.62 -30.80 -40.37
C CYS A 14 14.67 -29.48 -39.59
N PHE A 15 13.55 -29.09 -39.02
CA PHE A 15 13.56 -28.24 -37.85
C PHE A 15 14.37 -29.01 -36.80
N PHE A 16 15.67 -28.82 -36.81
CA PHE A 16 16.46 -28.97 -35.60
C PHE A 16 15.86 -28.00 -34.61
N GLY A 17 14.86 -28.48 -33.90
CA GLY A 17 14.53 -27.91 -32.64
C GLY A 17 15.80 -27.93 -31.81
N TYR A 18 16.45 -26.80 -31.71
CA TYR A 18 17.39 -26.58 -30.63
C TYR A 18 16.55 -26.68 -29.37
N SER A 19 16.32 -27.90 -28.90
CA SER A 19 16.08 -28.16 -27.52
C SER A 19 17.33 -27.58 -26.84
N GLN A 20 17.24 -26.36 -26.36
CA GLN A 20 18.16 -25.86 -25.38
C GLN A 20 18.02 -26.82 -24.21
N ASN A 21 18.85 -27.88 -24.20
CA ASN A 21 19.17 -28.60 -22.99
C ASN A 21 19.82 -27.55 -22.06
N TYR A 22 19.02 -26.81 -21.35
CA TYR A 22 19.46 -26.08 -20.19
C TYR A 22 19.94 -27.15 -19.20
N ILE A 23 21.22 -27.49 -19.29
CA ILE A 23 21.88 -28.23 -18.22
C ILE A 23 21.82 -27.28 -17.04
N GLU A 24 20.93 -27.56 -16.10
CA GLU A 24 20.75 -26.80 -14.88
C GLU A 24 22.03 -26.87 -14.07
N GLY A 25 22.94 -25.91 -14.32
CA GLY A 25 24.27 -25.86 -13.68
C GLY A 25 24.14 -25.22 -12.29
N ILE A 26 24.83 -25.79 -11.32
CA ILE A 26 25.07 -25.15 -10.02
C ILE A 26 26.17 -24.12 -10.22
N VAL A 27 25.90 -22.84 -9.95
CA VAL A 27 26.85 -21.73 -10.07
C VAL A 27 27.40 -21.28 -8.71
N GLY A 28 26.75 -21.65 -7.62
CA GLY A 28 27.20 -21.36 -6.27
C GLY A 28 26.65 -22.34 -5.24
N VAL A 29 27.45 -22.61 -4.20
CA VAL A 29 27.05 -23.36 -3.01
C VAL A 29 27.44 -22.55 -1.80
N VAL A 30 26.51 -22.35 -0.85
CA VAL A 30 26.77 -21.67 0.42
C VAL A 30 26.18 -22.52 1.54
N GLY A 31 27.05 -23.11 2.35
CA GLY A 31 26.65 -24.10 3.35
C GLY A 31 25.99 -25.32 2.70
N ASN A 32 24.72 -25.53 3.00
CA ASN A 32 23.86 -26.59 2.43
C ASN A 32 22.93 -26.08 1.31
N LYS A 33 23.09 -24.82 0.89
CA LYS A 33 22.22 -24.17 -0.10
C LYS A 33 22.90 -24.08 -1.46
N ILE A 34 22.15 -24.38 -2.51
CA ILE A 34 22.65 -24.30 -3.89
C ILE A 34 22.04 -23.10 -4.62
N ILE A 35 22.78 -22.57 -5.59
CA ILE A 35 22.32 -21.54 -6.51
C ILE A 35 22.44 -22.09 -7.92
N LEU A 36 21.32 -22.07 -8.64
CA LEU A 36 21.24 -22.57 -10.01
C LEU A 36 21.51 -21.44 -11.02
N LYS A 37 22.13 -21.78 -12.13
CA LYS A 37 22.38 -20.85 -13.23
C LYS A 37 21.08 -20.24 -13.76
N SER A 38 20.03 -21.07 -13.90
CA SER A 38 18.71 -20.65 -14.34
C SER A 38 18.09 -19.58 -13.43
N ALA A 39 18.33 -19.63 -12.11
CA ALA A 39 17.82 -18.64 -11.18
C ALA A 39 18.47 -17.25 -11.41
N VAL A 40 19.80 -17.22 -11.63
CA VAL A 40 20.52 -15.97 -11.96
C VAL A 40 20.06 -15.40 -13.29
N GLU A 41 19.95 -16.25 -14.33
CA GLU A 41 19.47 -15.82 -15.65
C GLU A 41 18.04 -15.30 -15.62
N THR A 42 17.16 -15.95 -14.87
CA THR A 42 15.76 -15.50 -14.73
C THR A 42 15.69 -14.12 -14.08
N GLN A 43 16.43 -13.90 -13.00
CA GLN A 43 16.46 -12.60 -12.33
C GLN A 43 17.10 -11.53 -13.22
N TYR A 44 18.14 -11.86 -13.95
CA TYR A 44 18.75 -10.96 -14.92
C TYR A 44 17.75 -10.53 -16.02
N LEU A 45 17.01 -11.48 -16.60
CA LEU A 45 16.00 -11.20 -17.62
C LEU A 45 14.87 -10.32 -17.09
N GLN A 46 14.45 -10.51 -15.86
CA GLN A 46 13.43 -9.65 -15.20
C GLN A 46 13.95 -8.21 -15.03
N MET A 47 15.19 -8.04 -14.57
CA MET A 47 15.78 -6.71 -14.44
C MET A 47 15.96 -6.02 -15.79
N ARG A 48 16.37 -6.75 -16.81
CA ARG A 48 16.54 -6.23 -18.18
C ARG A 48 15.24 -5.73 -18.82
N GLN A 49 14.09 -6.26 -18.42
CA GLN A 49 12.77 -5.77 -18.89
C GLN A 49 12.41 -4.40 -18.34
N SER A 50 12.92 -4.05 -17.15
CA SER A 50 12.60 -2.80 -16.47
C SER A 50 13.70 -1.74 -16.57
N THR A 51 14.96 -2.16 -16.81
CA THR A 51 16.12 -1.26 -16.81
C THR A 51 17.16 -1.77 -17.79
N ALA A 52 17.86 -0.86 -18.46
CA ALA A 52 19.02 -1.24 -19.30
C ALA A 52 20.17 -1.68 -18.40
N VAL A 53 20.46 -2.99 -18.36
CA VAL A 53 21.52 -3.60 -17.55
C VAL A 53 22.48 -4.40 -18.44
N GLY A 54 23.75 -4.41 -18.11
CA GLY A 54 24.79 -5.20 -18.80
C GLY A 54 24.94 -6.60 -18.22
N GLU A 55 25.77 -7.44 -18.88
CA GLU A 55 26.03 -8.82 -18.44
C GLU A 55 26.72 -8.90 -17.07
N GLU A 56 27.48 -7.86 -16.68
CA GLU A 56 28.10 -7.71 -15.36
C GLU A 56 27.07 -7.74 -14.20
N THR A 57 25.83 -7.41 -14.49
CA THR A 57 24.71 -7.47 -13.51
C THR A 57 24.47 -8.91 -13.03
N LYS A 58 24.81 -9.94 -13.83
CA LYS A 58 24.69 -11.33 -13.40
C LYS A 58 25.60 -11.64 -12.20
N CYS A 59 26.77 -11.03 -12.17
CA CYS A 59 27.69 -11.17 -11.03
C CYS A 59 27.14 -10.52 -9.76
N GLN A 60 26.49 -9.35 -9.89
CA GLN A 60 25.85 -8.69 -8.77
C GLN A 60 24.64 -9.50 -8.25
N ILE A 61 23.86 -10.07 -9.17
CA ILE A 61 22.73 -10.96 -8.81
C ILE A 61 23.24 -12.19 -8.06
N LEU A 62 24.33 -12.82 -8.55
CA LEU A 62 24.88 -13.99 -7.90
C LEU A 62 25.47 -13.66 -6.52
N ASP A 63 26.15 -12.50 -6.36
CA ASP A 63 26.65 -12.03 -5.05
C ASP A 63 25.49 -11.86 -4.04
N GLU A 64 24.40 -11.22 -4.47
CA GLU A 64 23.21 -11.04 -3.64
C GLU A 64 22.54 -12.37 -3.30
N MET A 65 22.37 -13.27 -4.28
CA MET A 65 21.85 -14.61 -4.02
C MET A 65 22.69 -15.41 -3.03
N MET A 66 24.02 -15.34 -3.16
CA MET A 66 24.94 -15.98 -2.22
C MET A 66 24.79 -15.40 -0.81
N PHE A 67 24.65 -14.09 -0.69
CA PHE A 67 24.44 -13.43 0.58
C PHE A 67 23.11 -13.86 1.23
N GLN A 68 22.03 -13.92 0.46
CA GLN A 68 20.73 -14.41 0.95
C GLN A 68 20.81 -15.89 1.39
N LYS A 69 21.55 -16.72 0.66
CA LYS A 69 21.79 -18.11 1.08
C LYS A 69 22.64 -18.20 2.36
N LEU A 70 23.61 -17.31 2.53
CA LEU A 70 24.42 -17.23 3.76
C LEU A 70 23.54 -16.85 4.97
N LEU A 71 22.68 -15.84 4.80
CA LEU A 71 21.74 -15.43 5.84
C LEU A 71 20.78 -16.58 6.22
N SER A 72 20.15 -17.23 5.23
CA SER A 72 19.22 -18.33 5.50
C SER A 72 19.91 -19.56 6.09
N HIS A 73 21.13 -19.88 5.67
CA HIS A 73 21.93 -20.96 6.25
C HIS A 73 22.23 -20.71 7.74
N HIS A 74 22.73 -19.53 8.09
CA HIS A 74 23.01 -19.19 9.47
C HIS A 74 21.74 -18.98 10.32
N ALA A 75 20.62 -18.60 9.71
CA ALA A 75 19.33 -18.59 10.40
C ALA A 75 18.94 -20.00 10.88
N GLU A 76 19.19 -21.03 10.07
CA GLU A 76 18.96 -22.43 10.44
C GLU A 76 19.98 -22.89 11.53
N VAL A 77 21.25 -22.55 11.39
CA VAL A 77 22.29 -22.85 12.40
C VAL A 77 21.92 -22.23 13.75
N ASP A 78 21.44 -20.99 13.74
CA ASP A 78 21.00 -20.27 14.93
C ASP A 78 19.60 -20.66 15.42
N SER A 79 19.00 -21.70 14.80
CA SER A 79 17.68 -22.23 15.15
C SER A 79 16.55 -21.20 15.11
N LEU A 80 16.62 -20.24 14.19
CA LEU A 80 15.52 -19.29 13.95
C LEU A 80 14.32 -20.02 13.36
N LYS A 81 13.17 -19.90 14.03
CA LYS A 81 11.97 -20.66 13.66
C LYS A 81 11.14 -19.90 12.65
N VAL A 82 10.65 -20.59 11.63
CA VAL A 82 9.63 -20.11 10.69
C VAL A 82 8.53 -21.15 10.64
N THR A 83 7.30 -20.76 10.91
CA THR A 83 6.14 -21.68 10.91
C THR A 83 5.61 -21.87 9.49
N ASP A 84 4.95 -23.01 9.26
CA ASP A 84 4.31 -23.30 7.98
C ASP A 84 3.19 -22.29 7.69
N ASP A 85 2.48 -21.82 8.72
CA ASP A 85 1.44 -20.79 8.57
C ASP A 85 1.99 -19.46 8.04
N GLU A 86 3.18 -19.03 8.49
CA GLU A 86 3.83 -17.81 7.99
C GLU A 86 4.23 -17.97 6.53
N VAL A 87 4.79 -19.13 6.16
CA VAL A 87 5.17 -19.43 4.77
C VAL A 87 3.93 -19.45 3.89
N ASN A 88 2.90 -20.18 4.29
CA ASN A 88 1.64 -20.29 3.54
C ASN A 88 0.98 -18.93 3.35
N LYS A 89 0.95 -18.10 4.39
CA LYS A 89 0.42 -16.73 4.29
C LYS A 89 1.18 -15.86 3.28
N ALA A 90 2.51 -15.95 3.26
CA ALA A 90 3.33 -15.22 2.32
C ALA A 90 3.10 -15.69 0.87
N ILE A 91 2.96 -17.02 0.68
CA ILE A 91 2.64 -17.62 -0.62
C ILE A 91 1.26 -17.17 -1.10
N GLU A 92 0.22 -17.23 -0.26
CA GLU A 92 -1.13 -16.79 -0.65
C GLU A 92 -1.15 -15.31 -1.03
N GLN A 93 -0.48 -14.44 -0.26
CA GLN A 93 -0.36 -13.03 -0.61
C GLN A 93 0.29 -12.81 -1.98
N ARG A 94 1.31 -13.61 -2.31
CA ARG A 94 1.99 -13.53 -3.61
C ARG A 94 1.12 -14.04 -4.75
N ILE A 95 0.41 -15.13 -4.54
CA ILE A 95 -0.55 -15.68 -5.52
C ILE A 95 -1.68 -14.68 -5.75
N ASP A 96 -2.27 -14.12 -4.69
CA ASP A 96 -3.33 -13.11 -4.79
C ASP A 96 -2.86 -11.87 -5.57
N PHE A 97 -1.62 -11.42 -5.32
CA PHE A 97 -1.02 -10.32 -6.05
C PHE A 97 -0.95 -10.62 -7.57
N PHE A 98 -0.46 -11.80 -7.95
CA PHE A 98 -0.40 -12.20 -9.35
C PHE A 98 -1.79 -12.38 -9.97
N VAL A 99 -2.74 -12.98 -9.25
CA VAL A 99 -4.13 -13.13 -9.71
C VAL A 99 -4.77 -11.77 -9.98
N ASN A 100 -4.53 -10.78 -9.10
CA ASN A 100 -5.04 -9.43 -9.30
C ASN A 100 -4.43 -8.73 -10.51
N GLN A 101 -3.13 -8.94 -10.79
CA GLN A 101 -2.46 -8.38 -11.97
C GLN A 101 -2.87 -9.06 -13.28
N ILE A 102 -2.97 -10.39 -13.28
CA ILE A 102 -3.22 -11.18 -14.48
C ILE A 102 -4.73 -11.32 -14.75
N GLY A 103 -5.55 -11.17 -13.69
CA GLY A 103 -7.00 -11.08 -13.74
C GLY A 103 -7.75 -12.36 -13.36
N SER A 104 -7.12 -13.55 -13.31
CA SER A 104 -7.74 -14.78 -12.80
C SER A 104 -6.73 -15.89 -12.52
N VAL A 105 -7.12 -16.87 -11.69
CA VAL A 105 -6.34 -18.07 -11.39
C VAL A 105 -6.01 -18.86 -12.67
N GLN A 106 -6.98 -19.05 -13.55
CA GLN A 106 -6.79 -19.81 -14.80
C GLN A 106 -5.74 -19.15 -15.72
N LYS A 107 -5.74 -17.82 -15.78
CA LYS A 107 -4.73 -17.10 -16.56
C LYS A 107 -3.35 -17.19 -15.92
N LEU A 108 -3.29 -17.20 -14.59
CA LEU A 108 -2.04 -17.38 -13.84
C LEU A 108 -1.45 -18.76 -14.09
N GLU A 109 -2.26 -19.83 -14.00
CA GLU A 109 -1.84 -21.20 -14.31
C GLU A 109 -1.36 -21.37 -15.75
N ALA A 110 -2.07 -20.74 -16.70
CA ALA A 110 -1.65 -20.73 -18.11
C ALA A 110 -0.34 -19.96 -18.33
N TYR A 111 -0.11 -18.86 -17.61
CA TYR A 111 1.12 -18.06 -17.69
C TYR A 111 2.35 -18.82 -17.19
N PHE A 112 2.22 -19.51 -16.05
CA PHE A 112 3.33 -20.30 -15.46
C PHE A 112 3.41 -21.73 -16.02
N GLY A 113 2.38 -22.21 -16.72
CA GLY A 113 2.30 -23.59 -17.20
C GLY A 113 2.19 -24.62 -16.07
N LYS A 114 1.74 -24.23 -14.88
CA LYS A 114 1.68 -25.03 -13.65
C LYS A 114 0.36 -24.77 -12.92
N SER A 115 -0.12 -25.76 -12.18
CA SER A 115 -1.26 -25.54 -11.28
C SER A 115 -0.91 -24.67 -10.10
N ILE A 116 -1.91 -24.03 -9.47
CA ILE A 116 -1.71 -23.27 -8.23
C ILE A 116 -1.11 -24.15 -7.12
N SER A 117 -1.47 -25.44 -7.08
CA SER A 117 -0.89 -26.38 -6.11
C SER A 117 0.61 -26.54 -6.32
N ASP A 118 1.03 -26.77 -7.57
CA ASP A 118 2.43 -26.95 -7.92
C ASP A 118 3.25 -25.67 -7.65
N LEU A 119 2.66 -24.49 -7.92
CA LEU A 119 3.27 -23.22 -7.59
C LEU A 119 3.44 -23.01 -6.09
N ARG A 120 2.46 -23.45 -5.27
CA ARG A 120 2.59 -23.42 -3.81
C ARG A 120 3.74 -24.27 -3.32
N ASP A 121 3.83 -25.50 -3.83
CA ASP A 121 4.89 -26.44 -3.43
C ASP A 121 6.27 -25.91 -3.82
N GLU A 122 6.42 -25.33 -5.01
CA GLU A 122 7.66 -24.72 -5.49
C GLU A 122 8.04 -23.50 -4.64
N PHE A 123 7.08 -22.68 -4.24
CA PHE A 123 7.30 -21.49 -3.43
C PHE A 123 7.59 -21.80 -1.95
N GLN A 124 7.23 -22.97 -1.44
CA GLN A 124 7.40 -23.32 -0.03
C GLN A 124 8.85 -23.15 0.45
N THR A 125 9.79 -23.75 -0.26
CA THR A 125 11.22 -23.65 0.09
C THR A 125 11.74 -22.23 -0.11
N LEU A 126 11.39 -21.59 -1.22
CA LEU A 126 11.83 -20.24 -1.55
C LEU A 126 11.40 -19.21 -0.47
N PHE A 127 10.12 -19.20 -0.12
CA PHE A 127 9.59 -18.26 0.88
C PHE A 127 10.11 -18.56 2.29
N ARG A 128 10.28 -19.85 2.64
CA ARG A 128 10.91 -20.22 3.91
C ARG A 128 12.33 -19.67 4.02
N GLU A 129 13.16 -19.83 3.01
CA GLU A 129 14.50 -19.30 2.99
C GLU A 129 14.53 -17.77 3.02
N GLN A 130 13.62 -17.13 2.29
CA GLN A 130 13.48 -15.68 2.30
C GLN A 130 13.12 -15.14 3.70
N ILE A 131 12.15 -15.76 4.37
CA ILE A 131 11.74 -15.36 5.73
C ILE A 131 12.88 -15.62 6.73
N LEU A 132 13.59 -16.73 6.61
CA LEU A 132 14.77 -17.02 7.43
C LEU A 132 15.86 -15.96 7.23
N GLY A 133 16.17 -15.61 5.98
CA GLY A 133 17.14 -14.56 5.67
C GLY A 133 16.77 -13.21 6.28
N GLN A 134 15.50 -12.79 6.12
CA GLN A 134 14.99 -11.54 6.71
C GLN A 134 15.06 -11.55 8.25
N ARG A 135 14.78 -12.68 8.90
CA ARG A 135 14.91 -12.81 10.36
C ARG A 135 16.35 -12.71 10.82
N MET A 136 17.27 -13.31 10.06
CA MET A 136 18.69 -13.21 10.37
C MET A 136 19.19 -11.78 10.20
N GLU A 137 18.84 -11.12 9.11
CA GLU A 137 19.14 -9.71 8.88
C GLU A 137 18.60 -8.82 10.01
N SER A 138 17.33 -9.04 10.39
CA SER A 138 16.72 -8.33 11.53
C SER A 138 17.46 -8.61 12.84
N LYS A 139 17.88 -9.85 13.11
CA LYS A 139 18.65 -10.21 14.28
C LYS A 139 19.99 -9.49 14.33
N ILE A 140 20.73 -9.46 13.23
CA ILE A 140 22.03 -8.78 13.12
C ILE A 140 21.88 -7.28 13.34
N THR A 141 20.80 -6.68 12.82
CA THR A 141 20.62 -5.22 12.81
C THR A 141 19.78 -4.68 13.96
N SER A 142 19.14 -5.53 14.77
CA SER A 142 18.21 -5.13 15.86
C SER A 142 18.86 -4.27 16.93
N GLU A 143 20.12 -4.53 17.25
CA GLU A 143 20.86 -3.81 18.29
C GLU A 143 21.62 -2.60 17.75
N VAL A 144 21.64 -2.41 16.42
CA VAL A 144 22.34 -1.29 15.79
C VAL A 144 21.55 -0.01 16.04
N LYS A 145 22.18 0.97 16.68
CA LYS A 145 21.61 2.28 16.97
C LYS A 145 22.55 3.38 16.49
N ALA A 146 22.01 4.41 15.90
CA ALA A 146 22.77 5.61 15.56
C ALA A 146 22.81 6.53 16.79
N THR A 147 24.00 6.70 17.39
CA THR A 147 24.19 7.69 18.46
C THR A 147 24.30 9.10 17.86
N PRO A 148 24.06 10.17 18.65
CA PRO A 148 24.26 11.53 18.17
C PRO A 148 25.66 11.78 17.59
N LYS A 149 26.68 11.09 18.11
CA LYS A 149 28.05 11.15 17.60
C LYS A 149 28.16 10.53 16.20
N ASP A 150 27.51 9.38 15.99
CA ASP A 150 27.53 8.70 14.70
C ASP A 150 26.81 9.53 13.63
N ILE A 151 25.69 10.15 14.01
CA ILE A 151 24.92 11.03 13.13
C ILE A 151 25.75 12.25 12.72
N LEU A 152 26.44 12.87 13.68
CA LEU A 152 27.31 14.00 13.40
C LEU A 152 28.50 13.60 12.53
N GLN A 153 29.12 12.44 12.75
CA GLN A 153 30.20 11.93 11.93
C GLN A 153 29.74 11.59 10.51
N PHE A 154 28.55 11.00 10.37
CA PHE A 154 27.93 10.74 9.08
C PHE A 154 27.72 12.04 8.31
N TYR A 155 27.09 13.05 8.92
CA TYR A 155 26.79 14.33 8.31
C TYR A 155 28.07 15.08 7.88
N ASN A 156 29.07 15.17 8.74
CA ASN A 156 30.32 15.88 8.48
C ASN A 156 31.18 15.21 7.39
N ARG A 157 30.93 13.97 7.03
CA ARG A 157 31.62 13.26 5.96
C ARG A 157 31.04 13.57 4.59
N ILE A 158 29.81 14.06 4.53
CA ILE A 158 29.18 14.43 3.26
C ILE A 158 29.75 15.76 2.79
N PRO A 159 30.32 15.87 1.57
CA PRO A 159 30.74 17.15 1.02
C PRO A 159 29.58 18.13 0.95
N GLU A 160 29.85 19.40 1.24
CA GLU A 160 28.79 20.44 1.31
C GLU A 160 28.03 20.63 -0.01
N ASP A 161 28.69 20.43 -1.15
CA ASP A 161 28.11 20.47 -2.49
C ASP A 161 27.25 19.23 -2.84
N SER A 162 27.43 18.16 -2.08
CA SER A 162 26.68 16.90 -2.21
C SER A 162 25.49 16.79 -1.24
N LEU A 163 25.33 17.76 -0.34
CA LEU A 163 24.16 17.80 0.54
C LEU A 163 22.88 18.05 -0.27
N PRO A 164 21.82 17.25 -0.07
CA PRO A 164 20.55 17.44 -0.76
C PRO A 164 19.92 18.78 -0.39
N ILE A 165 19.22 19.40 -1.35
CA ILE A 165 18.38 20.57 -1.11
C ILE A 165 16.96 20.05 -0.87
N PHE A 166 16.40 20.36 0.29
CA PHE A 166 15.02 20.10 0.62
C PHE A 166 14.15 21.29 0.20
N PRO A 167 13.05 21.04 -0.51
CA PRO A 167 12.10 22.09 -0.88
C PRO A 167 11.43 22.67 0.36
N GLU A 168 10.73 23.77 0.17
CA GLU A 168 9.90 24.36 1.23
C GLU A 168 8.83 23.35 1.69
N GLU A 169 8.77 23.12 3.00
CA GLU A 169 7.87 22.20 3.66
C GLU A 169 6.96 22.91 4.66
N ILE A 170 5.73 22.46 4.73
CA ILE A 170 4.72 22.99 5.63
C ILE A 170 4.10 21.87 6.47
N TYR A 171 3.89 22.15 7.74
CA TYR A 171 3.21 21.28 8.70
C TYR A 171 1.87 21.92 9.03
N LEU A 172 0.80 21.13 8.93
CA LEU A 172 -0.56 21.62 9.04
C LEU A 172 -1.36 20.77 10.03
N SER A 173 -2.22 21.46 10.78
CA SER A 173 -3.27 20.82 11.58
C SER A 173 -4.64 21.33 11.17
N GLN A 174 -5.69 20.53 11.35
CA GLN A 174 -7.06 20.91 11.00
C GLN A 174 -8.05 20.56 12.09
N ILE A 175 -9.13 21.36 12.16
CA ILE A 175 -10.36 21.02 12.87
C ILE A 175 -11.48 20.94 11.84
N VAL A 176 -12.18 19.82 11.81
CA VAL A 176 -13.23 19.53 10.83
C VAL A 176 -14.56 19.38 11.53
N VAL A 177 -15.59 20.04 11.00
CA VAL A 177 -17.00 19.92 11.46
C VAL A 177 -17.88 19.57 10.26
N PHE A 178 -18.70 18.52 10.37
CA PHE A 178 -19.67 18.16 9.34
C PHE A 178 -20.98 18.92 9.53
N PRO A 179 -21.46 19.67 8.51
CA PRO A 179 -22.77 20.29 8.55
C PRO A 179 -23.84 19.23 8.77
N LYS A 180 -24.72 19.45 9.75
CA LYS A 180 -25.80 18.51 10.09
C LYS A 180 -26.92 18.57 9.06
N VAL A 181 -27.42 17.41 8.68
CA VAL A 181 -28.62 17.29 7.83
C VAL A 181 -29.82 17.82 8.58
N ASP A 182 -30.57 18.74 7.98
CA ASP A 182 -31.80 19.25 8.61
C ASP A 182 -32.93 18.19 8.61
N ASN A 183 -33.85 18.33 9.56
CA ASN A 183 -34.94 17.36 9.76
C ASN A 183 -35.86 17.24 8.54
N ARG A 184 -36.10 18.33 7.80
CA ARG A 184 -36.97 18.30 6.61
C ARG A 184 -36.35 17.49 5.49
N GLU A 185 -35.06 17.65 5.26
CA GLU A 185 -34.33 16.87 4.26
C GLU A 185 -34.26 15.40 4.66
N ARG A 186 -34.03 15.12 5.95
CA ARG A 186 -34.05 13.77 6.50
C ARG A 186 -35.39 13.07 6.26
N GLU A 187 -36.50 13.71 6.63
CA GLU A 187 -37.86 13.18 6.42
C GLU A 187 -38.16 12.98 4.93
N ARG A 188 -37.78 13.93 4.09
CA ARG A 188 -37.92 13.82 2.62
C ARG A 188 -37.28 12.58 2.07
N ILE A 189 -36.01 12.28 2.49
CA ILE A 189 -35.29 11.12 2.03
C ILE A 189 -35.89 9.82 2.57
N ILE A 190 -36.23 9.78 3.85
CA ILE A 190 -36.87 8.61 4.48
C ILE A 190 -38.18 8.28 3.76
N ASN A 191 -39.01 9.27 3.49
CA ASN A 191 -40.29 9.09 2.77
C ASN A 191 -40.03 8.60 1.33
N LYS A 192 -39.03 9.14 0.63
CA LYS A 192 -38.64 8.69 -0.72
C LYS A 192 -38.21 7.22 -0.74
N LEU A 193 -37.34 6.83 0.21
CA LEU A 193 -36.84 5.44 0.30
C LEU A 193 -37.95 4.47 0.76
N ASN A 194 -38.85 4.90 1.64
CA ASN A 194 -40.03 4.10 2.01
C ASN A 194 -40.95 3.90 0.79
N GLY A 195 -41.09 4.93 -0.06
CA GLY A 195 -41.79 4.79 -1.34
C GLY A 195 -41.15 3.76 -2.26
N PHE A 196 -39.81 3.71 -2.36
CA PHE A 196 -39.12 2.66 -3.09
C PHE A 196 -39.32 1.29 -2.47
N LYS A 197 -39.21 1.17 -1.12
CA LYS A 197 -39.51 -0.05 -0.39
C LYS A 197 -40.89 -0.62 -0.70
N GLN A 198 -41.92 0.25 -0.79
CA GLN A 198 -43.26 -0.17 -1.17
C GLN A 198 -43.35 -0.60 -2.63
N ARG A 199 -42.80 0.17 -3.56
CA ARG A 199 -42.76 -0.20 -5.00
C ARG A 199 -42.11 -1.57 -5.25
N ILE A 200 -40.99 -1.87 -4.51
CA ILE A 200 -40.36 -3.17 -4.59
C ILE A 200 -41.23 -4.28 -4.04
N LYS A 201 -41.95 -4.03 -2.92
CA LYS A 201 -42.92 -4.99 -2.39
C LYS A 201 -44.11 -5.24 -3.35
N ASP A 202 -44.46 -4.25 -4.14
CA ASP A 202 -45.50 -4.32 -5.17
C ASP A 202 -45.00 -4.95 -6.49
N GLY A 203 -43.74 -5.40 -6.52
CA GLY A 203 -43.18 -6.18 -7.63
C GLY A 203 -42.25 -5.41 -8.56
N GLU A 204 -41.94 -4.15 -8.28
CA GLU A 204 -40.97 -3.41 -9.10
C GLU A 204 -39.53 -3.87 -8.84
N ASP A 205 -38.71 -3.91 -9.88
CA ASP A 205 -37.37 -4.41 -9.79
C ASP A 205 -36.44 -3.48 -8.96
N PHE A 206 -35.79 -4.04 -7.96
CA PHE A 206 -34.85 -3.32 -7.09
C PHE A 206 -33.67 -2.74 -7.89
N ALA A 207 -33.13 -3.52 -8.85
CA ALA A 207 -31.96 -3.10 -9.61
C ALA A 207 -32.29 -1.93 -10.55
N PHE A 208 -33.50 -1.90 -11.09
CA PHE A 208 -33.99 -0.76 -11.87
C PHE A 208 -34.05 0.52 -10.99
N LEU A 209 -34.63 0.45 -9.80
CA LEU A 209 -34.70 1.60 -8.88
C LEU A 209 -33.32 2.04 -8.42
N ALA A 210 -32.42 1.10 -8.11
CA ALA A 210 -31.06 1.41 -7.73
C ALA A 210 -30.30 2.12 -8.86
N SER A 211 -30.41 1.63 -10.09
CA SER A 211 -29.76 2.23 -11.26
C SER A 211 -30.25 3.65 -11.57
N LEU A 212 -31.51 3.92 -11.26
CA LEU A 212 -32.13 5.22 -11.59
C LEU A 212 -31.97 6.25 -10.47
N TYR A 213 -31.94 5.83 -9.20
CA TYR A 213 -32.07 6.73 -8.07
C TYR A 213 -30.96 6.65 -7.04
N SER A 214 -30.07 5.65 -7.09
CA SER A 214 -28.99 5.54 -6.13
C SER A 214 -27.87 6.55 -6.39
N ASP A 215 -27.46 7.26 -5.35
CA ASP A 215 -26.30 8.16 -5.38
C ASP A 215 -24.97 7.42 -5.16
N ASP A 216 -24.99 6.09 -5.03
CA ASP A 216 -23.77 5.27 -5.04
C ASP A 216 -23.35 4.93 -6.47
N THR A 217 -22.48 5.76 -7.05
CA THR A 217 -22.02 5.59 -8.45
C THR A 217 -21.26 4.28 -8.68
N GLY A 218 -20.72 3.66 -7.63
CA GLY A 218 -19.98 2.40 -7.72
C GLY A 218 -20.88 1.21 -7.99
N SER A 219 -22.04 1.13 -7.32
CA SER A 219 -22.97 0.00 -7.43
C SER A 219 -24.23 0.29 -8.22
N ALA A 220 -24.65 1.57 -8.37
CA ALA A 220 -25.89 1.95 -9.02
C ALA A 220 -26.05 1.33 -10.42
N LYS A 221 -25.02 1.42 -11.28
CA LYS A 221 -25.01 0.85 -12.64
C LYS A 221 -25.16 -0.67 -12.67
N GLN A 222 -24.86 -1.33 -11.57
CA GLN A 222 -25.00 -2.77 -11.38
C GLN A 222 -26.24 -3.13 -10.55
N GLY A 223 -27.25 -2.22 -10.53
CA GLY A 223 -28.48 -2.45 -9.79
C GLY A 223 -28.32 -2.40 -8.28
N GLY A 224 -27.31 -1.69 -7.78
CA GLY A 224 -26.98 -1.58 -6.36
C GLY A 224 -26.24 -2.79 -5.78
N ASP A 225 -25.77 -3.74 -6.61
CA ASP A 225 -25.09 -4.97 -6.19
C ASP A 225 -23.71 -4.66 -5.58
N LEU A 226 -23.49 -5.06 -4.33
CA LEU A 226 -22.22 -4.96 -3.62
C LEU A 226 -21.38 -6.25 -3.71
N GLY A 227 -21.90 -7.26 -4.40
CA GLY A 227 -21.29 -8.58 -4.46
C GLY A 227 -21.35 -9.34 -3.14
N PHE A 228 -20.50 -10.36 -3.00
CA PHE A 228 -20.34 -11.09 -1.75
C PHE A 228 -19.35 -10.38 -0.82
N VAL A 229 -19.83 -9.96 0.34
CA VAL A 229 -19.03 -9.27 1.36
C VAL A 229 -18.89 -10.10 2.62
N LYS A 230 -17.74 -9.99 3.29
CA LYS A 230 -17.49 -10.60 4.62
C LYS A 230 -17.71 -9.56 5.71
N LYS A 231 -17.89 -10.04 6.95
CA LYS A 231 -17.97 -9.20 8.14
C LYS A 231 -16.71 -8.30 8.26
N GLY A 232 -16.90 -7.05 8.69
CA GLY A 232 -15.85 -6.05 8.87
C GLY A 232 -15.45 -5.29 7.60
N LYS A 233 -16.18 -5.46 6.48
CA LYS A 233 -15.91 -4.75 5.21
C LYS A 233 -16.87 -3.59 4.95
N LEU A 234 -17.94 -3.48 5.71
CA LEU A 234 -18.95 -2.44 5.56
C LEU A 234 -18.96 -1.52 6.79
N VAL A 235 -19.56 -0.33 6.66
CA VAL A 235 -19.68 0.56 7.81
C VAL A 235 -20.57 -0.08 8.89
N PRO A 236 -20.21 0.08 10.19
CA PRO A 236 -20.82 -0.71 11.27
C PRO A 236 -22.35 -0.64 11.32
N LYS A 237 -22.96 0.54 11.14
CA LYS A 237 -24.41 0.69 11.15
C LYS A 237 -25.08 -0.03 9.97
N PHE A 238 -24.52 0.02 8.78
CA PHE A 238 -25.01 -0.71 7.62
C PHE A 238 -24.89 -2.22 7.84
N GLU A 239 -23.70 -2.67 8.26
CA GLU A 239 -23.38 -4.06 8.50
C GLU A 239 -24.29 -4.70 9.55
N SER A 240 -24.52 -4.01 10.66
CA SER A 240 -25.35 -4.51 11.76
C SER A 240 -26.80 -4.77 11.36
N VAL A 241 -27.33 -4.01 10.39
CA VAL A 241 -28.67 -4.23 9.85
C VAL A 241 -28.64 -5.27 8.75
N ALA A 242 -27.73 -5.13 7.78
CA ALA A 242 -27.64 -6.02 6.61
C ALA A 242 -27.51 -7.50 7.01
N PHE A 243 -26.70 -7.80 8.03
CA PHE A 243 -26.46 -9.21 8.43
C PHE A 243 -27.57 -9.86 9.25
N ARG A 244 -28.59 -9.07 9.68
CA ARG A 244 -29.80 -9.59 10.34
C ARG A 244 -30.90 -9.96 9.37
N LEU A 245 -30.86 -9.43 8.14
CA LEU A 245 -31.89 -9.66 7.13
C LEU A 245 -31.91 -11.12 6.69
N GLN A 246 -33.11 -11.64 6.42
CA GLN A 246 -33.29 -12.92 5.73
C GLN A 246 -32.99 -12.75 4.23
N GLU A 247 -32.83 -13.87 3.50
CA GLU A 247 -32.73 -13.82 2.04
C GLU A 247 -33.98 -13.17 1.45
N ASP A 248 -33.79 -12.28 0.45
CA ASP A 248 -34.79 -11.44 -0.21
C ASP A 248 -35.46 -10.39 0.68
N GLU A 249 -35.10 -10.26 1.96
CA GLU A 249 -35.66 -9.27 2.87
C GLU A 249 -35.09 -7.85 2.59
N LEU A 250 -35.97 -6.84 2.73
CA LEU A 250 -35.66 -5.41 2.68
C LEU A 250 -35.52 -4.86 4.10
N SER A 251 -34.45 -4.08 4.33
CA SER A 251 -34.26 -3.39 5.60
C SER A 251 -35.28 -2.28 5.83
N ASP A 252 -35.34 -1.77 7.05
CA ASP A 252 -35.76 -0.40 7.30
C ASP A 252 -34.68 0.57 6.76
N ILE A 253 -34.99 1.88 6.74
CA ILE A 253 -34.07 2.88 6.25
C ILE A 253 -32.92 3.05 7.24
N VAL A 254 -31.69 2.82 6.76
CA VAL A 254 -30.47 2.87 7.56
C VAL A 254 -29.71 4.14 7.29
N GLU A 255 -29.50 4.96 8.30
CA GLU A 255 -28.70 6.17 8.21
C GLU A 255 -27.23 5.87 8.60
N THR A 256 -26.32 6.21 7.70
CA THR A 256 -24.86 6.10 7.91
C THR A 256 -24.17 7.42 7.64
N LYS A 257 -22.86 7.48 7.81
CA LYS A 257 -22.07 8.65 7.41
C LYS A 257 -22.17 9.00 5.91
N PHE A 258 -22.53 8.04 5.05
CA PHE A 258 -22.66 8.26 3.61
C PHE A 258 -24.05 8.75 3.17
N GLY A 259 -25.06 8.62 4.00
CA GLY A 259 -26.44 8.96 3.71
C GLY A 259 -27.41 7.90 4.19
N PHE A 260 -28.53 7.78 3.49
CA PHE A 260 -29.63 6.90 3.84
C PHE A 260 -29.71 5.73 2.87
N HIS A 261 -29.81 4.54 3.41
CA HIS A 261 -29.76 3.30 2.63
C HIS A 261 -31.05 2.51 2.79
N LEU A 262 -31.55 1.96 1.68
CA LEU A 262 -32.46 0.82 1.65
C LEU A 262 -31.63 -0.39 1.21
N ILE A 263 -31.56 -1.43 2.05
CA ILE A 263 -30.70 -2.59 1.87
C ILE A 263 -31.56 -3.81 1.56
N GLN A 264 -31.08 -4.69 0.68
CA GLN A 264 -31.66 -6.01 0.47
C GLN A 264 -30.59 -7.07 0.62
N MET A 265 -30.90 -8.12 1.37
CA MET A 265 -30.15 -9.37 1.36
C MET A 265 -30.56 -10.19 0.14
N VAL A 266 -29.61 -10.45 -0.74
CA VAL A 266 -29.88 -11.28 -1.93
C VAL A 266 -29.63 -12.76 -1.63
N LYS A 267 -28.49 -13.08 -0.98
CA LYS A 267 -28.11 -14.47 -0.70
C LYS A 267 -27.07 -14.57 0.40
N ARG A 268 -27.11 -15.68 1.16
CA ARG A 268 -26.06 -16.06 2.12
C ARG A 268 -25.24 -17.22 1.60
N ARG A 269 -23.94 -17.19 1.82
CA ARG A 269 -23.03 -18.28 1.48
C ARG A 269 -21.96 -18.40 2.58
N GLY A 270 -22.24 -19.25 3.58
CA GLY A 270 -21.39 -19.33 4.77
C GLY A 270 -21.30 -17.98 5.47
N GLU A 271 -20.09 -17.48 5.65
CA GLU A 271 -19.84 -16.15 6.25
C GLU A 271 -19.86 -14.99 5.25
N GLN A 272 -20.24 -15.24 4.01
CA GLN A 272 -20.35 -14.21 2.97
C GLN A 272 -21.82 -13.89 2.70
N PHE A 273 -22.09 -12.61 2.47
CA PHE A 273 -23.43 -12.04 2.26
C PHE A 273 -23.44 -11.30 0.94
N LYS A 274 -24.33 -11.72 0.03
CA LYS A 274 -24.58 -10.98 -1.19
C LYS A 274 -25.64 -9.94 -0.92
N LEU A 275 -25.27 -8.65 -1.03
CA LEU A 275 -26.10 -7.52 -0.69
C LEU A 275 -26.29 -6.60 -1.90
N ARG A 276 -27.42 -5.91 -1.93
CA ARG A 276 -27.63 -4.75 -2.79
C ARG A 276 -28.26 -3.62 -2.02
N HIS A 277 -28.01 -2.37 -2.45
CA HIS A 277 -28.55 -1.21 -1.76
C HIS A 277 -28.95 -0.08 -2.70
N ILE A 278 -29.81 0.81 -2.20
CA ILE A 278 -30.10 2.12 -2.78
C ILE A 278 -29.62 3.15 -1.76
N LEU A 279 -28.69 4.01 -2.14
CA LEU A 279 -28.18 5.11 -1.33
C LEU A 279 -28.78 6.42 -1.81
N ILE A 280 -29.28 7.24 -0.87
CA ILE A 280 -29.62 8.65 -1.14
C ILE A 280 -28.75 9.52 -0.23
N LYS A 281 -27.92 10.36 -0.84
CA LYS A 281 -27.12 11.35 -0.11
C LYS A 281 -27.94 12.57 0.23
N PRO A 282 -27.89 13.08 1.47
CA PRO A 282 -28.63 14.28 1.86
C PRO A 282 -28.04 15.53 1.18
N LYS A 283 -28.90 16.43 0.79
CA LYS A 283 -28.52 17.79 0.37
C LYS A 283 -28.26 18.64 1.61
N ILE A 284 -27.03 19.12 1.74
CA ILE A 284 -26.64 19.98 2.84
C ILE A 284 -27.13 21.42 2.55
N SER A 285 -27.92 21.99 3.44
CA SER A 285 -28.41 23.35 3.31
C SER A 285 -27.31 24.39 3.57
N ILE A 286 -27.48 25.58 2.98
CA ILE A 286 -26.58 26.72 3.24
C ILE A 286 -26.57 27.08 4.71
N GLN A 287 -27.72 26.99 5.38
CA GLN A 287 -27.85 27.25 6.82
C GLN A 287 -27.00 26.28 7.65
N ALA A 288 -27.02 24.99 7.30
CA ALA A 288 -26.21 23.98 7.99
C ALA A 288 -24.70 24.25 7.80
N ILE A 289 -24.28 24.65 6.59
CA ILE A 289 -22.90 25.05 6.30
C ILE A 289 -22.51 26.27 7.14
N ASN A 290 -23.33 27.30 7.16
CA ASN A 290 -23.08 28.51 7.92
C ASN A 290 -22.98 28.24 9.43
N TYR A 291 -23.82 27.33 9.94
CA TYR A 291 -23.76 26.91 11.35
C TYR A 291 -22.43 26.17 11.66
N ALA A 292 -22.01 25.27 10.77
CA ALA A 292 -20.73 24.59 10.94
C ALA A 292 -19.53 25.57 10.90
N LYS A 293 -19.57 26.57 10.01
CA LYS A 293 -18.56 27.64 9.98
C LYS A 293 -18.57 28.47 11.26
N TYR A 294 -19.74 28.87 11.71
CA TYR A 294 -19.88 29.62 12.99
C TYR A 294 -19.33 28.82 14.18
N THR A 295 -19.58 27.51 14.20
CA THR A 295 -19.00 26.64 15.23
C THR A 295 -17.45 26.67 15.18
N LEU A 296 -16.86 26.58 14.00
CA LEU A 296 -15.41 26.67 13.83
C LEU A 296 -14.86 28.05 14.24
N ASP A 297 -15.52 29.15 13.85
CA ASP A 297 -15.13 30.51 14.28
C ASP A 297 -15.16 30.65 15.81
N SER A 298 -16.14 30.02 16.46
CA SER A 298 -16.23 30.02 17.92
C SER A 298 -15.07 29.25 18.57
N LEU A 299 -14.58 28.17 17.93
CA LEU A 299 -13.42 27.41 18.42
C LEU A 299 -12.12 28.19 18.23
N VAL A 300 -11.98 28.92 17.11
CA VAL A 300 -10.82 29.81 16.86
C VAL A 300 -10.74 30.90 17.96
N ASN A 301 -11.86 31.54 18.28
CA ASN A 301 -11.92 32.54 19.34
C ASN A 301 -11.55 31.99 20.75
N LEU A 302 -11.81 30.69 21.02
CA LEU A 302 -11.38 30.04 22.27
C LEU A 302 -9.86 29.87 22.33
N MET A 303 -9.20 29.66 21.20
CA MET A 303 -7.72 29.60 21.12
C MET A 303 -7.11 30.99 21.33
N ASP A 304 -7.68 32.03 20.69
CA ASP A 304 -7.18 33.41 20.82
C ASP A 304 -7.28 33.93 22.24
N SER A 305 -8.14 33.36 23.08
CA SER A 305 -8.27 33.66 24.50
C SER A 305 -7.29 32.88 25.41
N ASP A 306 -6.30 32.19 24.85
CA ASP A 306 -5.31 31.35 25.55
C ASP A 306 -5.91 30.26 26.47
N THR A 307 -7.17 29.87 26.21
CA THR A 307 -7.87 28.92 27.09
C THR A 307 -7.54 27.47 26.72
N LEU A 308 -7.36 27.16 25.44
CA LEU A 308 -7.05 25.81 24.91
C LEU A 308 -6.11 25.90 23.72
N SER A 309 -5.19 24.93 23.61
CA SER A 309 -4.35 24.80 22.39
C SER A 309 -5.17 24.28 21.21
N PHE A 310 -4.66 24.51 19.98
CA PHE A 310 -5.28 23.96 18.76
C PHE A 310 -5.45 22.44 18.84
N GLU A 311 -4.41 21.74 19.32
CA GLU A 311 -4.43 20.29 19.54
C GLU A 311 -5.58 19.86 20.47
N GLN A 312 -5.75 20.54 21.61
CA GLN A 312 -6.83 20.24 22.56
C GLN A 312 -8.21 20.48 21.94
N LEU A 313 -8.34 21.54 21.15
CA LEU A 313 -9.58 21.83 20.41
C LEU A 313 -9.85 20.76 19.35
N ALA A 314 -8.84 20.34 18.61
CA ALA A 314 -8.97 19.29 17.59
C ALA A 314 -9.39 17.94 18.22
N ILE A 315 -8.74 17.52 19.30
CA ILE A 315 -9.08 16.27 20.02
C ILE A 315 -10.55 16.31 20.51
N LYS A 316 -11.00 17.46 21.01
CA LYS A 316 -12.30 17.59 21.64
C LYS A 316 -13.44 17.79 20.65
N TYR A 317 -13.21 18.55 19.60
CA TYR A 317 -14.30 19.06 18.75
C TYR A 317 -14.22 18.64 17.29
N SER A 318 -13.07 18.19 16.79
CA SER A 318 -12.97 17.71 15.40
C SER A 318 -13.76 16.41 15.22
N GLU A 319 -14.44 16.31 14.10
CA GLU A 319 -15.26 15.14 13.71
C GLU A 319 -14.56 14.25 12.67
N ASP A 320 -13.32 14.55 12.35
CA ASP A 320 -12.47 13.83 11.39
C ASP A 320 -11.44 12.96 12.14
N GLU A 321 -10.84 12.00 11.43
CA GLU A 321 -9.90 11.02 12.02
C GLU A 321 -8.62 11.66 12.57
N SER A 322 -8.22 12.82 12.04
CA SER A 322 -7.04 13.57 12.49
C SER A 322 -7.13 14.01 13.95
N LYS A 323 -8.35 14.09 14.52
CA LYS A 323 -8.56 14.40 15.95
C LYS A 323 -7.76 13.50 16.89
N ASN A 324 -7.55 12.22 16.50
CA ASN A 324 -6.82 11.26 17.33
C ASN A 324 -5.31 11.59 17.44
N ASN A 325 -4.83 12.47 16.56
CA ASN A 325 -3.47 12.97 16.52
C ASN A 325 -3.43 14.51 16.64
N GLY A 326 -4.30 15.10 17.48
CA GLY A 326 -4.31 16.52 17.72
C GLY A 326 -4.67 17.41 16.51
N GLY A 327 -5.32 16.83 15.50
CA GLY A 327 -5.66 17.51 14.25
C GLY A 327 -4.56 17.51 13.20
N VAL A 328 -3.37 16.96 13.50
CA VAL A 328 -2.25 16.92 12.55
C VAL A 328 -2.66 16.25 11.25
N MET A 329 -2.42 16.95 10.14
CA MET A 329 -2.65 16.43 8.81
C MET A 329 -1.50 15.51 8.41
N VAL A 330 -1.84 14.39 7.77
CA VAL A 330 -0.86 13.42 7.28
C VAL A 330 -0.96 13.33 5.76
N ASN A 331 0.18 13.40 5.10
CA ASN A 331 0.26 13.21 3.65
C ASN A 331 -0.09 11.74 3.32
N PRO A 332 -1.18 11.49 2.58
CA PRO A 332 -1.63 10.12 2.32
C PRO A 332 -0.68 9.32 1.41
N GLN A 333 0.22 9.99 0.70
CA GLN A 333 1.17 9.35 -0.20
C GLN A 333 2.46 8.93 0.53
N THR A 334 2.94 9.77 1.45
CA THR A 334 4.22 9.55 2.15
C THR A 334 4.06 9.05 3.58
N GLY A 335 2.88 9.24 4.19
CA GLY A 335 2.65 8.99 5.61
C GLY A 335 3.31 10.01 6.54
N SER A 336 3.95 11.07 5.99
CA SER A 336 4.58 12.14 6.75
C SER A 336 3.57 13.19 7.20
N SER A 337 3.87 13.90 8.28
CA SER A 337 3.14 15.10 8.71
C SER A 337 3.63 16.37 7.97
N SER A 338 4.70 16.28 7.18
CA SER A 338 5.16 17.37 6.32
C SER A 338 4.56 17.26 4.92
N PHE A 339 4.32 18.42 4.32
CA PHE A 339 3.89 18.56 2.94
C PHE A 339 4.85 19.45 2.19
N ILE A 340 5.21 19.09 0.96
CA ILE A 340 5.89 20.01 0.05
C ILE A 340 4.85 21.03 -0.40
N LEU A 341 5.09 22.31 -0.17
CA LEU A 341 4.12 23.38 -0.43
C LEU A 341 3.58 23.35 -1.87
N LYS A 342 4.44 23.09 -2.84
CA LYS A 342 4.09 23.04 -4.28
C LYS A 342 3.23 21.80 -4.66
N GLU A 343 3.17 20.79 -3.80
CA GLU A 343 2.45 19.52 -4.05
C GLU A 343 1.15 19.41 -3.24
N LEU A 344 0.80 20.46 -2.48
CA LEU A 344 -0.44 20.51 -1.73
C LEU A 344 -1.66 20.45 -2.65
N ASP A 345 -2.69 19.76 -2.19
CA ASP A 345 -4.02 19.81 -2.82
C ASP A 345 -4.50 21.26 -2.95
N ALA A 346 -5.09 21.57 -4.10
CA ALA A 346 -5.53 22.94 -4.43
C ALA A 346 -6.47 23.54 -3.37
N SER A 347 -7.31 22.71 -2.74
CA SER A 347 -8.25 23.19 -1.70
C SER A 347 -7.54 23.49 -0.38
N VAL A 348 -6.44 22.80 -0.07
CA VAL A 348 -5.58 23.09 1.08
C VAL A 348 -4.78 24.34 0.78
N SER A 349 -4.06 24.37 -0.35
CA SER A 349 -3.22 25.48 -0.78
C SER A 349 -3.99 26.81 -0.79
N SER A 350 -5.18 26.84 -1.41
CA SER A 350 -6.03 28.05 -1.42
C SER A 350 -6.56 28.46 -0.04
N THR A 351 -6.67 27.52 0.91
CA THR A 351 -7.13 27.81 2.26
C THR A 351 -6.05 28.46 3.11
N ILE A 352 -4.77 28.10 2.88
CA ILE A 352 -3.64 28.60 3.66
C ILE A 352 -2.89 29.74 2.95
N ASP A 353 -3.33 30.13 1.76
CA ASP A 353 -2.69 31.21 0.99
C ASP A 353 -2.57 32.50 1.81
N GLY A 354 -1.36 33.04 1.89
CA GLY A 354 -1.03 34.23 2.65
C GLY A 354 -0.96 34.06 4.18
N LEU A 355 -1.09 32.82 4.71
CA LEU A 355 -0.91 32.56 6.14
C LEU A 355 0.57 32.36 6.48
N SER A 356 0.96 32.98 7.59
CA SER A 356 2.28 32.77 8.21
C SER A 356 2.25 31.61 9.20
N GLN A 357 3.41 31.19 9.67
CA GLN A 357 3.53 30.18 10.72
C GLN A 357 2.76 30.61 11.99
N LYS A 358 2.03 29.68 12.59
CA LYS A 358 1.13 29.84 13.75
C LYS A 358 -0.17 30.59 13.45
N GLU A 359 -0.45 30.91 12.21
CA GLU A 359 -1.73 31.51 11.83
C GLU A 359 -2.76 30.43 11.44
N MET A 360 -4.02 30.81 11.50
CA MET A 360 -5.16 29.97 11.17
C MET A 360 -5.94 30.53 9.99
N SER A 361 -6.48 29.63 9.19
CA SER A 361 -7.39 29.99 8.12
C SER A 361 -8.76 30.40 8.68
N LYS A 362 -9.52 31.12 7.87
CA LYS A 362 -10.98 31.22 8.09
C LYS A 362 -11.63 29.88 7.80
N PRO A 363 -12.83 29.60 8.38
CA PRO A 363 -13.58 28.40 8.07
C PRO A 363 -13.90 28.27 6.58
N THR A 364 -13.41 27.20 5.95
CA THR A 364 -13.62 26.89 4.54
C THR A 364 -14.47 25.65 4.38
N VAL A 365 -15.20 25.54 3.26
CA VAL A 365 -15.94 24.35 2.87
C VAL A 365 -15.07 23.52 1.95
N PHE A 366 -15.02 22.21 2.19
CA PHE A 366 -14.32 21.27 1.33
C PHE A 366 -15.11 19.95 1.23
N GLU A 367 -14.69 19.09 0.32
CA GLU A 367 -15.20 17.74 0.20
C GLU A 367 -14.11 16.78 0.70
N ASN A 368 -14.47 15.94 1.69
CA ASN A 368 -13.53 14.99 2.24
C ASN A 368 -13.38 13.75 1.32
N PHE A 369 -12.47 12.84 1.68
CA PHE A 369 -12.21 11.61 0.91
C PHE A 369 -13.44 10.70 0.72
N ASP A 370 -14.42 10.79 1.61
CA ASP A 370 -15.68 10.06 1.51
C ASP A 370 -16.70 10.76 0.58
N GLY A 371 -16.34 11.89 -0.05
CA GLY A 371 -17.22 12.70 -0.92
C GLY A 371 -18.29 13.47 -0.13
N ARG A 372 -18.08 13.75 1.17
CA ARG A 372 -18.98 14.52 2.01
C ARG A 372 -18.51 15.96 2.13
N LYS A 373 -19.47 16.90 2.07
CA LYS A 373 -19.20 18.30 2.39
C LYS A 373 -18.90 18.45 3.87
N ALA A 374 -17.81 19.10 4.19
CA ALA A 374 -17.38 19.45 5.53
C ALA A 374 -16.88 20.90 5.57
N CYS A 375 -16.78 21.45 6.76
CA CYS A 375 -16.11 22.72 7.01
C CYS A 375 -14.86 22.46 7.81
N ARG A 376 -13.79 23.19 7.53
CA ARG A 376 -12.52 23.10 8.27
C ARG A 376 -11.89 24.46 8.53
N VAL A 377 -11.08 24.51 9.57
CA VAL A 377 -10.07 25.51 9.82
C VAL A 377 -8.73 24.80 9.76
N ILE A 378 -7.76 25.38 9.09
CA ILE A 378 -6.38 24.89 9.02
C ILE A 378 -5.48 25.82 9.82
N HIS A 379 -4.62 25.25 10.63
CA HIS A 379 -3.56 25.93 11.38
C HIS A 379 -2.22 25.59 10.74
N VAL A 380 -1.41 26.61 10.50
CA VAL A 380 -0.04 26.46 10.00
C VAL A 380 0.89 26.26 11.19
N ASP A 381 1.23 25.00 11.48
CA ASP A 381 2.05 24.66 12.66
C ASP A 381 3.49 25.15 12.49
N ARG A 382 4.08 24.86 11.33
CA ARG A 382 5.47 25.18 11.01
C ARG A 382 5.65 25.33 9.50
N ILE A 383 6.52 26.25 9.11
CA ILE A 383 7.06 26.39 7.76
C ILE A 383 8.57 26.20 7.83
N ILE A 384 9.13 25.38 6.96
CA ILE A 384 10.57 25.22 6.77
C ILE A 384 10.86 25.66 5.34
N GLU A 385 11.58 26.75 5.18
CA GLU A 385 11.98 27.26 3.87
C GLU A 385 12.89 26.27 3.14
N GLU A 386 12.98 26.42 1.82
CA GLU A 386 13.94 25.64 1.02
C GLU A 386 15.36 25.82 1.56
N HIS A 387 16.04 24.71 1.83
CA HIS A 387 17.37 24.74 2.44
C HIS A 387 18.20 23.52 2.07
N LYS A 388 19.53 23.63 2.19
CA LYS A 388 20.42 22.47 2.20
C LYS A 388 20.21 21.67 3.49
N ALA A 389 20.27 20.35 3.38
CA ALA A 389 20.17 19.45 4.52
C ALA A 389 21.04 19.91 5.69
N ASN A 390 20.47 20.01 6.88
CA ASN A 390 21.15 20.43 8.10
C ASN A 390 20.65 19.66 9.33
N LEU A 391 21.49 19.59 10.36
CA LEU A 391 21.17 18.86 11.59
C LEU A 391 20.09 19.53 12.47
N LYS A 392 19.71 20.75 12.20
CA LYS A 392 18.67 21.46 12.97
C LYS A 392 17.28 21.07 12.52
N ASP A 393 17.07 21.05 11.21
CA ASP A 393 15.74 20.87 10.61
C ASP A 393 15.51 19.44 10.10
N ASP A 394 16.60 18.69 9.77
CA ASP A 394 16.56 17.38 9.13
C ASP A 394 17.15 16.25 9.99
N TYR A 395 17.26 16.45 11.30
CA TYR A 395 17.94 15.52 12.20
C TYR A 395 17.41 14.09 12.04
N ASP A 396 16.09 13.89 12.04
CA ASP A 396 15.47 12.55 11.95
C ASP A 396 15.73 11.88 10.59
N ARG A 397 15.78 12.66 9.52
CA ARG A 397 16.12 12.16 8.17
C ARG A 397 17.58 11.73 8.10
N ILE A 398 18.48 12.59 8.59
CA ILE A 398 19.92 12.30 8.65
C ILE A 398 20.18 11.10 9.56
N GLN A 399 19.51 11.02 10.72
CA GLN A 399 19.57 9.86 11.62
C GLN A 399 19.12 8.57 10.92
N SER A 400 18.02 8.62 10.18
CA SER A 400 17.52 7.45 9.46
C SER A 400 18.53 6.92 8.43
N VAL A 401 19.15 7.81 7.67
CA VAL A 401 20.17 7.45 6.67
C VAL A 401 21.45 6.94 7.34
N ALA A 402 21.91 7.62 8.40
CA ALA A 402 23.07 7.17 9.18
C ALA A 402 22.82 5.79 9.81
N LEU A 403 21.62 5.54 10.32
CA LEU A 403 21.25 4.23 10.86
C LEU A 403 21.24 3.15 9.78
N GLN A 404 20.73 3.43 8.58
CA GLN A 404 20.77 2.49 7.45
C GLN A 404 22.21 2.13 7.06
N GLU A 405 23.10 3.12 7.03
CA GLU A 405 24.52 2.87 6.76
C GLU A 405 25.16 2.00 7.85
N LEU A 406 24.91 2.30 9.13
CA LEU A 406 25.43 1.49 10.24
C LEU A 406 24.93 0.03 10.19
N LYS A 407 23.67 -0.17 9.82
CA LYS A 407 23.09 -1.50 9.59
C LYS A 407 23.75 -2.20 8.43
N ALA A 408 24.00 -1.51 7.32
CA ALA A 408 24.72 -2.07 6.18
C ALA A 408 26.17 -2.47 6.55
N ILE A 409 26.85 -1.64 7.33
CA ILE A 409 28.19 -1.96 7.85
C ILE A 409 28.14 -3.20 8.76
N ALA A 410 27.17 -3.29 9.65
CA ALA A 410 27.00 -4.45 10.53
C ALA A 410 26.77 -5.74 9.72
N LEU A 411 25.94 -5.71 8.68
CA LEU A 411 25.71 -6.83 7.77
C LEU A 411 26.98 -7.23 7.00
N GLN A 412 27.74 -6.26 6.51
CA GLN A 412 28.99 -6.53 5.82
C GLN A 412 30.07 -7.15 6.74
N ASN A 413 30.17 -6.67 7.98
CA ASN A 413 31.06 -7.24 8.98
C ASN A 413 30.67 -8.68 9.34
N TRP A 414 29.38 -8.91 9.55
CA TRP A 414 28.83 -10.23 9.78
C TRP A 414 29.06 -11.16 8.58
N LYS A 415 28.84 -10.68 7.34
CA LYS A 415 29.14 -11.43 6.10
C LYS A 415 30.59 -11.90 6.07
N LYS A 416 31.54 -10.99 6.34
CA LYS A 416 32.99 -11.33 6.36
C LYS A 416 33.33 -12.39 7.38
N GLU A 417 32.77 -12.29 8.58
CA GLU A 417 32.99 -13.29 9.65
C GLU A 417 32.42 -14.66 9.23
N LYS A 418 31.19 -14.69 8.74
CA LYS A 418 30.47 -15.95 8.45
C LYS A 418 30.97 -16.65 7.19
N ILE A 419 31.55 -15.96 6.24
CA ILE A 419 32.23 -16.57 5.08
C ILE A 419 33.39 -17.47 5.53
N GLU A 420 34.14 -17.09 6.56
CA GLU A 420 35.27 -17.89 7.06
C GLU A 420 34.81 -19.22 7.70
N GLU A 421 33.61 -19.24 8.27
CA GLU A 421 33.03 -20.40 8.96
C GLU A 421 32.18 -21.30 8.02
N THR A 422 31.81 -20.81 6.84
CA THR A 422 30.86 -21.49 5.96
C THR A 422 31.56 -22.17 4.79
N TYR A 423 31.08 -23.34 4.37
CA TYR A 423 31.51 -23.94 3.12
C TYR A 423 30.98 -23.12 1.94
N ILE A 424 31.83 -22.65 1.07
CA ILE A 424 31.48 -21.87 -0.11
C ILE A 424 32.20 -22.45 -1.32
N ASP A 425 31.47 -22.77 -2.38
CA ASP A 425 31.96 -23.20 -3.67
C ASP A 425 31.31 -22.35 -4.77
N ILE A 426 32.11 -21.62 -5.53
CA ILE A 426 31.65 -20.75 -6.62
C ILE A 426 32.20 -21.30 -7.92
N LYS A 427 31.31 -21.64 -8.84
CA LYS A 427 31.65 -22.01 -10.20
C LYS A 427 31.51 -20.77 -11.07
N ASP A 428 32.62 -20.35 -11.66
CA ASP A 428 32.71 -19.14 -12.45
C ASP A 428 32.14 -19.34 -13.86
N ASP A 429 30.82 -19.47 -13.95
CA ASP A 429 30.09 -19.63 -15.22
C ASP A 429 29.78 -18.29 -15.92
N PHE A 430 30.02 -17.17 -15.25
CA PHE A 430 29.67 -15.82 -15.75
C PHE A 430 30.91 -14.90 -15.95
N GLY A 431 32.10 -15.37 -15.69
CA GLY A 431 33.34 -14.57 -15.78
C GLY A 431 33.41 -13.45 -14.73
N CYS A 432 32.91 -13.71 -13.53
CA CYS A 432 32.86 -12.72 -12.46
C CYS A 432 34.25 -12.53 -11.82
N GLU A 433 34.68 -11.28 -11.70
CA GLU A 433 35.78 -10.93 -10.82
C GLU A 433 35.28 -10.92 -9.37
N TRP A 434 35.46 -12.04 -8.67
CA TRP A 434 35.06 -12.15 -7.29
C TRP A 434 35.97 -11.29 -6.41
N SER A 435 35.42 -10.32 -5.74
CA SER A 435 36.10 -9.58 -4.68
C SER A 435 36.58 -10.56 -3.60
N ASP A 436 37.63 -10.21 -2.84
CA ASP A 436 38.17 -11.01 -1.72
C ASP A 436 37.10 -11.34 -0.64
N ASN A 437 35.90 -10.81 -0.79
CA ASN A 437 34.78 -11.00 0.11
C ASN A 437 34.19 -12.43 0.13
N TRP A 438 34.47 -13.27 -0.90
CA TRP A 438 33.97 -14.64 -0.97
C TRP A 438 35.12 -15.70 -1.00
N LYS A 439 36.36 -15.26 -0.96
CA LYS A 439 37.53 -16.16 -0.93
C LYS A 439 37.91 -16.39 0.53
N LYS A 440 38.04 -17.66 0.91
CA LYS A 440 38.72 -18.01 2.15
C LYS A 440 40.19 -17.56 2.03
N LYS A 441 40.67 -16.83 3.05
CA LYS A 441 42.12 -16.50 3.15
C LYS A 441 42.97 -17.72 3.37
#